data_9d4992bab18d3f868e1e005d6423e22e
#
_entry.id   9d4992bab18d3f868e1e005d6423e22e
#
_cell.length_a   1.000
_cell.length_b   1.000
_cell.length_c   1.000
_cell.angle_alpha   90.00
_cell.angle_beta   90.00
_cell.angle_gamma   90.00
#
_symmetry.space_group_name_H-M   'P 1'
#
loop_
_entity.id
_entity.type
_entity.pdbx_description
1 polymer ?
#
loop_
_entity_poly.entity_id
_entity_poly.type
_entity_poly.pdbx_seq_one_letter_code
_entity_poly.pdbx_strand_id
1 'polypeptide(L)'
;MSVNNLLEIVDDIKSGMPPETLFSSKDAALFIANKDLLTSLGEDLVQGFYGIVLSHDKTKAIFKDDEIEMRAEDLKRWWVQSVAGKFDNEYWIWQAYVGVIHVKRGVKNAMMMSMWGWMFDFLSKALFIKTTPENASSLLQAFSRLSATSQALTADTYLETYLTGILKATGFSKNLLDKMVENEINDLVDAVK
;
A
#
# COMPACT_ATOMS: atom_id res chain seq x y z
N MET A 1 9.13 -14.54 9.18
CA MET A 1 8.86 -14.48 7.73
C MET A 1 10.18 -14.28 7.03
N SER A 2 10.54 -15.09 6.02
CA SER A 2 11.76 -14.94 5.22
C SER A 2 11.45 -14.18 3.94
N VAL A 3 12.48 -13.71 3.22
CA VAL A 3 12.32 -13.03 1.92
C VAL A 3 11.66 -13.96 0.89
N ASN A 4 12.03 -15.24 0.85
CA ASN A 4 11.40 -16.23 -0.04
C ASN A 4 9.90 -16.39 0.25
N ASN A 5 9.51 -16.38 1.51
CA ASN A 5 8.11 -16.46 1.93
C ASN A 5 7.31 -15.20 1.52
N LEU A 6 7.96 -14.01 1.52
CA LEU A 6 7.32 -12.79 1.02
C LEU A 6 7.13 -12.81 -0.50
N LEU A 7 8.04 -13.40 -1.26
CA LEU A 7 7.87 -13.54 -2.71
C LEU A 7 6.68 -14.45 -3.06
N GLU A 8 6.56 -15.59 -2.39
CA GLU A 8 5.42 -16.49 -2.55
C GLU A 8 4.09 -15.78 -2.23
N ILE A 9 4.04 -14.98 -1.17
CA ILE A 9 2.86 -14.17 -0.82
C ILE A 9 2.55 -13.12 -1.90
N VAL A 10 3.57 -12.45 -2.43
CA VAL A 10 3.41 -11.48 -3.53
C VAL A 10 2.81 -12.13 -4.77
N ASP A 11 3.32 -13.30 -5.14
CA ASP A 11 2.86 -14.02 -6.33
C ASP A 11 1.41 -14.52 -6.14
N ASP A 12 1.09 -15.05 -4.96
CA ASP A 12 -0.26 -15.50 -4.62
C ASP A 12 -1.27 -14.35 -4.68
N ILE A 13 -1.00 -13.23 -4.01
CA ILE A 13 -1.87 -12.04 -4.02
C ILE A 13 -2.08 -11.53 -5.44
N LYS A 14 -1.02 -11.38 -6.21
CA LYS A 14 -1.12 -10.89 -7.60
C LYS A 14 -1.89 -11.85 -8.50
N SER A 15 -1.77 -13.17 -8.28
CA SER A 15 -2.51 -14.17 -9.04
C SER A 15 -4.01 -14.14 -8.77
N GLY A 16 -4.42 -13.68 -7.58
CA GLY A 16 -5.82 -13.49 -7.19
C GLY A 16 -6.46 -12.18 -7.72
N MET A 17 -5.67 -11.27 -8.29
CA MET A 17 -6.18 -9.99 -8.80
C MET A 17 -6.55 -10.09 -10.29
N PRO A 18 -7.67 -9.45 -10.73
CA PRO A 18 -7.96 -9.32 -12.16
C PRO A 18 -6.82 -8.60 -12.89
N PRO A 19 -6.36 -9.12 -14.05
CA PRO A 19 -5.20 -8.55 -14.77
C PRO A 19 -5.33 -7.06 -15.11
N GLU A 20 -6.55 -6.57 -15.32
CA GLU A 20 -6.84 -5.18 -15.67
C GLU A 20 -6.61 -4.22 -14.48
N THR A 21 -6.56 -4.74 -13.26
CA THR A 21 -6.33 -3.96 -12.03
C THR A 21 -4.87 -3.98 -11.58
N LEU A 22 -4.07 -4.86 -12.16
CA LEU A 22 -2.64 -4.97 -11.86
C LEU A 22 -1.82 -3.89 -12.54
N PHE A 23 -0.81 -3.38 -11.84
CA PHE A 23 0.21 -2.54 -12.44
C PHE A 23 1.04 -3.35 -13.45
N SER A 24 1.08 -2.84 -14.68
CA SER A 24 1.65 -3.55 -15.83
C SER A 24 2.98 -2.95 -16.30
N SER A 25 3.68 -3.68 -17.17
CA SER A 25 4.88 -3.16 -17.85
C SER A 25 4.60 -1.93 -18.72
N LYS A 26 3.36 -1.77 -19.23
CA LYS A 26 2.94 -0.57 -19.96
C LYS A 26 2.83 0.63 -19.03
N ASP A 27 2.32 0.44 -17.83
CA ASP A 27 2.24 1.49 -16.82
C ASP A 27 3.64 1.90 -16.35
N ALA A 28 4.53 0.94 -16.15
CA ALA A 28 5.93 1.18 -15.83
C ALA A 28 6.63 2.01 -16.93
N ALA A 29 6.45 1.65 -18.19
CA ALA A 29 7.01 2.40 -19.32
C ALA A 29 6.45 3.84 -19.39
N LEU A 30 5.15 4.03 -19.10
CA LEU A 30 4.53 5.37 -19.07
C LEU A 30 5.13 6.22 -17.92
N PHE A 31 5.32 5.63 -16.74
CA PHE A 31 5.95 6.32 -15.61
C PHE A 31 7.39 6.71 -15.92
N ILE A 32 8.17 5.81 -16.48
CA ILE A 32 9.57 6.10 -16.89
C ILE A 32 9.62 7.22 -17.94
N ALA A 33 8.71 7.23 -18.91
CA ALA A 33 8.63 8.30 -19.92
C ALA A 33 8.28 9.66 -19.29
N ASN A 34 7.64 9.69 -18.13
CA ASN A 34 7.23 10.90 -17.41
C ASN A 34 7.99 11.06 -16.06
N LYS A 35 9.12 10.38 -15.87
CA LYS A 35 9.82 10.30 -14.59
C LYS A 35 10.19 11.68 -14.02
N ASP A 36 10.63 12.61 -14.87
CA ASP A 36 11.06 13.95 -14.42
C ASP A 36 9.87 14.75 -13.88
N LEU A 37 8.73 14.69 -14.57
CA LEU A 37 7.48 15.29 -14.09
C LEU A 37 7.05 14.67 -12.76
N LEU A 38 6.95 13.34 -12.70
CA LEU A 38 6.48 12.64 -11.50
C LEU A 38 7.43 12.82 -10.31
N THR A 39 8.74 12.78 -10.54
CA THR A 39 9.74 13.01 -9.49
C THR A 39 9.65 14.43 -8.95
N SER A 40 9.38 15.43 -9.82
CA SER A 40 9.24 16.83 -9.39
C SER A 40 8.06 17.07 -8.44
N LEU A 41 7.10 16.14 -8.36
CA LEU A 41 5.96 16.22 -7.42
C LEU A 41 6.31 15.67 -6.03
N GLY A 42 7.45 15.05 -5.87
CA GLY A 42 7.80 14.29 -4.65
C GLY A 42 7.84 15.15 -3.39
N GLU A 43 8.39 16.36 -3.46
CA GLU A 43 8.47 17.25 -2.30
C GLU A 43 7.09 17.70 -1.84
N ASP A 44 6.26 18.19 -2.77
CA ASP A 44 4.89 18.62 -2.49
C ASP A 44 4.03 17.45 -1.97
N LEU A 45 4.23 16.24 -2.51
CA LEU A 45 3.55 15.04 -2.07
C LEU A 45 3.91 14.70 -0.62
N VAL A 46 5.21 14.70 -0.28
CA VAL A 46 5.68 14.39 1.07
C VAL A 46 5.17 15.40 2.08
N GLN A 47 5.28 16.69 1.75
CA GLN A 47 4.80 17.78 2.61
C GLN A 47 3.29 17.68 2.84
N GLY A 48 2.50 17.47 1.79
CA GLY A 48 1.05 17.36 1.88
C GLY A 48 0.63 16.10 2.65
N PHE A 49 1.28 14.95 2.40
CA PHE A 49 1.02 13.70 3.11
C PHE A 49 1.20 13.86 4.62
N TYR A 50 2.34 14.37 5.06
CA TYR A 50 2.59 14.56 6.49
C TYR A 50 1.76 15.70 7.08
N GLY A 51 1.39 16.70 6.29
CA GLY A 51 0.44 17.73 6.69
C GLY A 51 -0.92 17.11 7.10
N ILE A 52 -1.43 16.15 6.32
CA ILE A 52 -2.68 15.44 6.64
C ILE A 52 -2.48 14.48 7.83
N VAL A 53 -1.44 13.64 7.78
CA VAL A 53 -1.21 12.61 8.81
C VAL A 53 -1.02 13.21 10.20
N LEU A 54 -0.31 14.34 10.30
CA LEU A 54 -0.01 15.00 11.57
C LEU A 54 -1.14 15.92 12.05
N SER A 55 -2.08 16.30 11.19
CA SER A 55 -3.25 17.10 11.57
C SER A 55 -4.36 16.29 12.28
N HIS A 56 -4.30 14.97 12.22
CA HIS A 56 -5.30 14.10 12.81
C HIS A 56 -4.71 13.27 13.96
N ASP A 57 -5.26 13.40 15.17
CA ASP A 57 -4.69 12.83 16.40
C ASP A 57 -4.39 11.33 16.32
N LYS A 58 -5.31 10.53 15.72
CA LYS A 58 -5.13 9.07 15.63
C LYS A 58 -3.99 8.66 14.70
N THR A 59 -3.74 9.40 13.63
CA THR A 59 -2.62 9.14 12.72
C THR A 59 -1.33 9.73 13.26
N LYS A 60 -1.38 10.91 13.86
CA LYS A 60 -0.24 11.54 14.54
C LYS A 60 0.33 10.64 15.64
N ALA A 61 -0.53 10.00 16.44
CA ALA A 61 -0.12 9.13 17.55
C ALA A 61 0.70 7.89 17.13
N ILE A 62 0.76 7.56 15.83
CA ILE A 62 1.58 6.46 15.29
C ILE A 62 3.07 6.86 15.23
N PHE A 63 3.35 8.17 15.16
CA PHE A 63 4.71 8.68 14.98
C PHE A 63 5.25 9.22 16.30
N LYS A 64 6.55 8.99 16.52
CA LYS A 64 7.32 9.70 17.52
C LYS A 64 7.85 10.99 16.91
N ASP A 65 7.96 12.03 17.70
CA ASP A 65 8.40 13.35 17.21
C ASP A 65 9.80 13.32 16.58
N ASP A 66 10.69 12.48 17.10
CA ASP A 66 12.08 12.30 16.64
C ASP A 66 12.23 11.46 15.37
N GLU A 67 11.15 10.84 14.86
CA GLU A 67 11.23 10.00 13.65
C GLU A 67 10.55 10.63 12.42
N ILE A 68 9.82 11.73 12.56
CA ILE A 68 9.01 12.31 11.46
C ILE A 68 9.87 12.65 10.25
N GLU A 69 11.01 13.29 10.45
CA GLU A 69 11.93 13.65 9.36
C GLU A 69 12.46 12.42 8.61
N MET A 70 12.89 11.40 9.34
CA MET A 70 13.35 10.14 8.75
C MET A 70 12.24 9.44 7.95
N ARG A 71 10.99 9.50 8.44
CA ARG A 71 9.84 8.91 7.74
C ARG A 71 9.43 9.70 6.51
N ALA A 72 9.60 11.01 6.53
CA ALA A 72 9.41 11.86 5.36
C ALA A 72 10.41 11.48 4.25
N GLU A 73 11.68 11.27 4.60
CA GLU A 73 12.70 10.79 3.67
C GLU A 73 12.41 9.35 3.16
N ASP A 74 11.87 8.46 4.01
CA ASP A 74 11.43 7.13 3.59
C ASP A 74 10.29 7.23 2.54
N LEU A 75 9.30 8.10 2.75
CA LEU A 75 8.21 8.33 1.81
C LEU A 75 8.72 8.93 0.49
N LYS A 76 9.63 9.89 0.56
CA LYS A 76 10.26 10.51 -0.62
C LYS A 76 11.01 9.47 -1.46
N ARG A 77 11.78 8.60 -0.81
CA ARG A 77 12.50 7.50 -1.45
C ARG A 77 11.54 6.50 -2.10
N TRP A 78 10.47 6.13 -1.37
CA TRP A 78 9.41 5.28 -1.91
C TRP A 78 8.77 5.90 -3.16
N TRP A 79 8.45 7.20 -3.12
CA TRP A 79 7.89 7.89 -4.28
C TRP A 79 8.80 7.81 -5.50
N VAL A 80 10.07 8.15 -5.34
CA VAL A 80 11.04 8.10 -6.45
C VAL A 80 11.15 6.67 -7.02
N GLN A 81 11.22 5.65 -6.17
CA GLN A 81 11.26 4.26 -6.61
C GLN A 81 9.97 3.85 -7.35
N SER A 82 8.82 4.36 -6.92
CA SER A 82 7.51 4.04 -7.48
C SER A 82 7.21 4.76 -8.80
N VAL A 83 7.94 5.80 -9.18
CA VAL A 83 7.72 6.54 -10.44
C VAL A 83 8.89 6.50 -11.42
N ALA A 84 10.07 6.13 -10.96
CA ALA A 84 11.30 6.12 -11.77
C ALA A 84 12.17 4.87 -11.56
N GLY A 85 11.76 3.95 -10.69
CA GLY A 85 12.51 2.77 -10.34
C GLY A 85 12.26 1.57 -11.24
N LYS A 86 12.80 0.43 -10.80
CA LYS A 86 12.53 -0.88 -11.38
C LYS A 86 11.36 -1.51 -10.65
N PHE A 87 10.38 -2.02 -11.40
CA PHE A 87 9.24 -2.74 -10.85
C PHE A 87 9.51 -4.25 -10.85
N ASP A 88 10.63 -4.65 -10.26
CA ASP A 88 11.07 -6.02 -10.12
C ASP A 88 10.53 -6.69 -8.83
N ASN A 89 10.95 -7.93 -8.58
CA ASN A 89 10.54 -8.67 -7.41
C ASN A 89 10.95 -7.98 -6.11
N GLU A 90 12.08 -7.30 -6.05
CA GLU A 90 12.55 -6.58 -4.86
C GLU A 90 11.60 -5.44 -4.52
N TYR A 91 11.13 -4.69 -5.54
CA TYR A 91 10.13 -3.64 -5.36
C TYR A 91 8.82 -4.19 -4.79
N TRP A 92 8.28 -5.27 -5.35
CA TRP A 92 7.00 -5.84 -4.91
C TRP A 92 7.10 -6.51 -3.54
N ILE A 93 8.20 -7.19 -3.24
CA ILE A 93 8.49 -7.73 -1.91
C ILE A 93 8.53 -6.60 -0.88
N TRP A 94 9.11 -5.46 -1.23
CA TRP A 94 9.14 -4.31 -0.34
C TRP A 94 7.74 -3.73 -0.09
N GLN A 95 6.86 -3.65 -1.11
CA GLN A 95 5.46 -3.25 -0.93
C GLN A 95 4.72 -4.19 0.04
N ALA A 96 4.90 -5.48 -0.10
CA ALA A 96 4.35 -6.47 0.84
C ALA A 96 4.93 -6.30 2.26
N TYR A 97 6.25 -6.09 2.37
CA TYR A 97 6.91 -5.86 3.67
C TYR A 97 6.38 -4.64 4.42
N VAL A 98 5.91 -3.63 3.71
CA VAL A 98 5.23 -2.47 4.33
C VAL A 98 4.03 -2.92 5.17
N GLY A 99 3.29 -3.96 4.75
CA GLY A 99 2.22 -4.57 5.55
C GLY A 99 2.71 -5.08 6.90
N VAL A 100 3.85 -5.76 6.93
CA VAL A 100 4.49 -6.23 8.18
C VAL A 100 4.85 -5.06 9.10
N ILE A 101 5.42 -4.00 8.54
CA ILE A 101 5.76 -2.78 9.29
C ILE A 101 4.51 -2.11 9.85
N HIS A 102 3.42 -2.07 9.09
CA HIS A 102 2.15 -1.49 9.53
C HIS A 102 1.55 -2.26 10.73
N VAL A 103 1.61 -3.60 10.73
CA VAL A 103 1.23 -4.40 11.91
C VAL A 103 2.06 -4.00 13.12
N LYS A 104 3.39 -3.97 12.99
CA LYS A 104 4.31 -3.61 14.07
C LYS A 104 4.02 -2.23 14.67
N ARG A 105 3.59 -1.28 13.82
CA ARG A 105 3.33 0.11 14.21
C ARG A 105 1.89 0.39 14.61
N GLY A 106 0.99 -0.58 14.49
CA GLY A 106 -0.43 -0.40 14.76
C GLY A 106 -1.17 0.48 13.74
N VAL A 107 -0.61 0.66 12.52
CA VAL A 107 -1.29 1.36 11.43
C VAL A 107 -2.45 0.50 10.96
N LYS A 108 -3.65 1.05 10.98
CA LYS A 108 -4.85 0.33 10.52
C LYS A 108 -5.03 0.47 9.01
N ASN A 109 -5.60 -0.55 8.36
CA ASN A 109 -5.87 -0.52 6.92
C ASN A 109 -6.70 0.70 6.49
N ALA A 110 -7.66 1.14 7.31
CA ALA A 110 -8.42 2.35 7.03
C ALA A 110 -7.55 3.62 6.92
N MET A 111 -6.51 3.74 7.76
CA MET A 111 -5.57 4.87 7.71
C MET A 111 -4.71 4.80 6.44
N MET A 112 -4.22 3.60 6.09
CA MET A 112 -3.43 3.39 4.88
C MET A 112 -4.26 3.68 3.62
N MET A 113 -5.46 3.11 3.51
CA MET A 113 -6.31 3.28 2.32
C MET A 113 -6.77 4.73 2.14
N SER A 114 -7.07 5.47 3.22
CA SER A 114 -7.41 6.90 3.13
C SER A 114 -6.26 7.74 2.57
N MET A 115 -5.01 7.40 2.89
CA MET A 115 -3.84 8.11 2.36
C MET A 115 -3.58 7.80 0.88
N TRP A 116 -3.90 6.60 0.40
CA TRP A 116 -3.91 6.31 -1.04
C TRP A 116 -4.94 7.14 -1.79
N GLY A 117 -6.14 7.31 -1.22
CA GLY A 117 -7.17 8.20 -1.76
C GLY A 117 -6.70 9.65 -1.83
N TRP A 118 -6.05 10.14 -0.76
CA TRP A 118 -5.46 11.46 -0.75
C TRP A 118 -4.37 11.64 -1.81
N MET A 119 -3.47 10.67 -1.96
CA MET A 119 -2.43 10.72 -3.00
C MET A 119 -3.02 10.78 -4.41
N PHE A 120 -4.10 10.04 -4.66
CA PHE A 120 -4.79 10.10 -5.95
C PHE A 120 -5.39 11.49 -6.22
N ASP A 121 -6.05 12.11 -5.23
CA ASP A 121 -6.59 13.46 -5.33
C ASP A 121 -5.48 14.51 -5.57
N PHE A 122 -4.39 14.42 -4.81
CA PHE A 122 -3.21 15.26 -4.99
C PHE A 122 -2.65 15.16 -6.41
N LEU A 123 -2.41 13.94 -6.89
CA LEU A 123 -1.87 13.72 -8.25
C LEU A 123 -2.84 14.20 -9.33
N SER A 124 -4.13 13.97 -9.15
CA SER A 124 -5.15 14.45 -10.08
C SER A 124 -5.03 15.97 -10.27
N LYS A 125 -5.01 16.72 -9.17
CA LYS A 125 -4.86 18.18 -9.22
C LYS A 125 -3.53 18.62 -9.85
N ALA A 126 -2.43 18.00 -9.45
CA ALA A 126 -1.09 18.38 -9.92
C ALA A 126 -0.88 18.08 -11.41
N LEU A 127 -1.30 16.90 -11.88
CA LEU A 127 -1.07 16.47 -13.25
C LEU A 127 -1.87 17.26 -14.27
N PHE A 128 -3.15 17.58 -14.01
CA PHE A 128 -3.95 18.41 -14.93
C PHE A 128 -3.44 19.85 -15.06
N ILE A 129 -2.62 20.32 -14.11
CA ILE A 129 -1.95 21.64 -14.20
C ILE A 129 -0.62 21.53 -14.96
N LYS A 130 0.12 20.42 -14.79
CA LYS A 130 1.52 20.31 -15.22
C LYS A 130 1.73 19.59 -16.56
N THR A 131 0.70 18.94 -17.11
CA THR A 131 0.79 18.24 -18.40
C THR A 131 -0.53 18.31 -19.17
N THR A 132 -0.58 17.71 -20.38
CA THR A 132 -1.82 17.68 -21.16
C THR A 132 -2.89 16.82 -20.50
N PRO A 133 -4.19 17.09 -20.70
CA PRO A 133 -5.28 16.29 -20.14
C PRO A 133 -5.18 14.79 -20.49
N GLU A 134 -4.75 14.46 -21.69
CA GLU A 134 -4.60 13.08 -22.17
C GLU A 134 -3.48 12.35 -21.41
N ASN A 135 -2.33 13.03 -21.22
CA ASN A 135 -1.22 12.47 -20.46
C ASN A 135 -1.55 12.36 -18.96
N ALA A 136 -2.20 13.39 -18.39
CA ALA A 136 -2.68 13.37 -17.03
C ALA A 136 -3.63 12.18 -16.78
N SER A 137 -4.62 11.98 -17.65
CA SER A 137 -5.56 10.86 -17.58
C SER A 137 -4.84 9.51 -17.64
N SER A 138 -3.90 9.35 -18.56
CA SER A 138 -3.12 8.13 -18.72
C SER A 138 -2.27 7.83 -17.48
N LEU A 139 -1.61 8.84 -16.93
CA LEU A 139 -0.81 8.72 -15.69
C LEU A 139 -1.67 8.37 -14.49
N LEU A 140 -2.87 8.95 -14.36
CA LEU A 140 -3.79 8.64 -13.28
C LEU A 140 -4.33 7.20 -13.37
N GLN A 141 -4.60 6.69 -14.57
CA GLN A 141 -5.00 5.29 -14.76
C GLN A 141 -3.87 4.33 -14.37
N ALA A 142 -2.62 4.64 -14.75
CA ALA A 142 -1.45 3.87 -14.32
C ALA A 142 -1.24 3.93 -12.80
N PHE A 143 -1.42 5.11 -12.19
CA PHE A 143 -1.33 5.28 -10.73
C PHE A 143 -2.46 4.54 -10.01
N SER A 144 -3.66 4.49 -10.56
CA SER A 144 -4.76 3.71 -10.00
C SER A 144 -4.41 2.22 -9.91
N ARG A 145 -3.80 1.65 -10.96
CA ARG A 145 -3.33 0.25 -10.94
C ARG A 145 -2.15 0.04 -10.00
N LEU A 146 -1.19 0.99 -9.93
CA LEU A 146 -0.12 0.94 -8.93
C LEU A 146 -0.70 0.94 -7.51
N SER A 147 -1.64 1.84 -7.24
CA SER A 147 -2.33 1.95 -5.96
C SER A 147 -3.07 0.65 -5.61
N ALA A 148 -3.85 0.09 -6.55
CA ALA A 148 -4.57 -1.16 -6.32
C ALA A 148 -3.61 -2.32 -6.00
N THR A 149 -2.54 -2.48 -6.79
CA THR A 149 -1.54 -3.54 -6.57
C THR A 149 -0.83 -3.37 -5.22
N SER A 150 -0.36 -2.15 -4.90
CA SER A 150 0.34 -1.88 -3.64
C SER A 150 -0.57 -2.03 -2.42
N GLN A 151 -1.83 -1.60 -2.52
CA GLN A 151 -2.81 -1.76 -1.43
C GLN A 151 -3.13 -3.24 -1.18
N ALA A 152 -3.34 -4.04 -2.22
CA ALA A 152 -3.56 -5.48 -2.09
C ALA A 152 -2.37 -6.14 -1.39
N LEU A 153 -1.15 -5.92 -1.87
CA LEU A 153 0.07 -6.46 -1.26
C LEU A 153 0.20 -6.06 0.20
N THR A 154 0.00 -4.79 0.51
CA THR A 154 0.16 -4.29 1.89
C THR A 154 -0.94 -4.81 2.81
N ALA A 155 -2.21 -4.82 2.37
CA ALA A 155 -3.35 -5.21 3.20
C ALA A 155 -3.38 -6.71 3.47
N ASP A 156 -3.13 -7.54 2.45
CA ASP A 156 -3.14 -8.99 2.63
C ASP A 156 -1.93 -9.47 3.41
N THR A 157 -0.73 -8.89 3.17
CA THR A 157 0.44 -9.20 4.01
C THR A 157 0.24 -8.72 5.46
N TYR A 158 -0.45 -7.61 5.68
CA TYR A 158 -0.86 -7.18 7.03
C TYR A 158 -1.69 -8.26 7.71
N LEU A 159 -2.75 -8.74 7.05
CA LEU A 159 -3.65 -9.77 7.58
C LEU A 159 -2.88 -11.07 7.85
N GLU A 160 -2.10 -11.56 6.88
CA GLU A 160 -1.31 -12.78 7.02
C GLU A 160 -0.29 -12.69 8.17
N THR A 161 0.36 -11.54 8.33
CA THR A 161 1.27 -11.28 9.46
C THR A 161 0.54 -11.35 10.79
N TYR A 162 -0.64 -10.75 10.87
CA TYR A 162 -1.46 -10.72 12.08
C TYR A 162 -1.94 -12.13 12.45
N LEU A 163 -2.46 -12.89 11.49
CA LEU A 163 -2.88 -14.27 11.67
C LEU A 163 -1.71 -15.19 12.08
N THR A 164 -0.56 -15.05 11.42
CA THR A 164 0.66 -15.77 11.80
C THR A 164 1.07 -15.48 13.24
N GLY A 165 0.94 -14.23 13.68
CA GLY A 165 1.18 -13.84 15.07
C GLY A 165 0.24 -14.54 16.04
N ILE A 166 -1.05 -14.59 15.76
CA ILE A 166 -2.07 -15.29 16.56
C ILE A 166 -1.76 -16.79 16.65
N LEU A 167 -1.52 -17.46 15.51
CA LEU A 167 -1.21 -18.89 15.47
C LEU A 167 0.01 -19.23 16.31
N LYS A 168 1.06 -18.42 16.23
CA LYS A 168 2.28 -18.60 17.06
C LYS A 168 2.04 -18.36 18.53
N ALA A 169 1.25 -17.35 18.86
CA ALA A 169 0.98 -17.00 20.27
C ALA A 169 0.07 -18.01 20.96
N THR A 170 -0.88 -18.62 20.22
CA THR A 170 -1.87 -19.57 20.77
C THR A 170 -1.45 -21.02 20.63
N GLY A 171 -0.56 -21.35 19.69
CA GLY A 171 -0.24 -22.73 19.31
C GLY A 171 -1.35 -23.43 18.49
N PHE A 172 -2.36 -22.69 18.03
CA PHE A 172 -3.43 -23.26 17.22
C PHE A 172 -2.92 -23.63 15.81
N SER A 173 -3.48 -24.70 15.25
CA SER A 173 -3.32 -24.95 13.81
C SER A 173 -4.20 -24.01 12.99
N LYS A 174 -3.80 -23.74 11.75
CA LYS A 174 -4.60 -22.92 10.82
C LYS A 174 -6.02 -23.50 10.67
N ASN A 175 -6.14 -24.82 10.45
CA ASN A 175 -7.43 -25.48 10.32
C ASN A 175 -8.36 -25.31 11.53
N LEU A 176 -7.80 -25.28 12.74
CA LEU A 176 -8.59 -25.03 13.94
C LEU A 176 -9.08 -23.58 13.97
N LEU A 177 -8.21 -22.62 13.68
CA LEU A 177 -8.57 -21.21 13.62
C LEU A 177 -9.64 -20.97 12.55
N ASP A 178 -9.47 -21.51 11.35
CA ASP A 178 -10.42 -21.35 10.23
C ASP A 178 -11.81 -21.87 10.62
N LYS A 179 -11.92 -23.04 11.27
CA LYS A 179 -13.19 -23.57 11.77
C LYS A 179 -13.83 -22.71 12.86
N MET A 180 -13.03 -22.18 13.77
CA MET A 180 -13.53 -21.27 14.81
C MET A 180 -14.08 -19.99 14.19
N VAL A 181 -13.36 -19.40 13.25
CA VAL A 181 -13.78 -18.19 12.53
C VAL A 181 -15.04 -18.46 11.70
N GLU A 182 -15.12 -19.59 11.01
CA GLU A 182 -16.31 -19.98 10.23
C GLU A 182 -17.56 -20.06 11.11
N ASN A 183 -17.47 -20.70 12.28
CA ASN A 183 -18.59 -20.81 13.21
C ASN A 183 -19.05 -19.42 13.70
N GLU A 184 -18.12 -18.57 14.16
CA GLU A 184 -18.44 -17.23 14.64
C GLU A 184 -19.02 -16.32 13.53
N ILE A 185 -18.54 -16.44 12.30
CA ILE A 185 -19.08 -15.67 11.17
C ILE A 185 -20.50 -16.10 10.84
N ASN A 186 -20.79 -17.42 10.88
CA ASN A 186 -22.16 -17.91 10.64
C ASN A 186 -23.14 -17.37 11.68
N ASP A 187 -22.76 -17.38 12.95
CA ASP A 187 -23.56 -16.82 14.04
C ASP A 187 -23.80 -15.31 13.86
N LEU A 188 -22.77 -14.55 13.46
CA LEU A 188 -22.87 -13.12 13.18
C LEU A 188 -23.80 -12.81 11.99
N VAL A 189 -23.67 -13.59 10.89
CA VAL A 189 -24.52 -13.44 9.69
C VAL A 189 -25.99 -13.73 10.02
N ASP A 190 -26.26 -14.72 10.85
CA ASP A 190 -27.62 -15.07 11.26
C ASP A 190 -28.23 -14.06 12.24
N ALA A 191 -27.40 -13.42 13.06
CA ALA A 191 -27.83 -12.35 13.95
C ALA A 191 -28.19 -11.02 13.25
N VAL A 192 -27.74 -10.81 12.00
CA VAL A 192 -28.01 -9.58 11.20
C VAL A 192 -29.21 -9.74 10.26
N LYS A 193 -29.70 -10.97 10.05
CA LYS A 193 -30.92 -11.28 9.28
C LYS A 193 -32.17 -11.05 10.12
#